data_f1be79c0cb408c284a312e0d9522f12d
#
_entry.id   f1be79c0cb408c284a312e0d9522f12d
#
_cell.length_a   1.000
_cell.length_b   1.000
_cell.length_c   1.000
_cell.angle_alpha   90.00
_cell.angle_beta   90.00
_cell.angle_gamma   90.00
#
_symmetry.space_group_name_H-M   'P 1'
#
loop_
_entity.id
_entity.type
_entity.pdbx_description
1 polymer ?
#
loop_
_entity_poly.entity_id
_entity_poly.type
_entity_poly.pdbx_seq_one_letter_code
_entity_poly.pdbx_strand_id
1 'polypeptide(L)'
;MVSELHFLGLGGTDEVGASSYLYRLHEGNLLIDAGARPGSVGEAALPQLERLAEHPPTAMILTHAHLDHVGALPVVIRRFPNLPIYCTEATARIAALVLSDTLKVSTSQGYPLFSAGEMKRTLERLRPVAYFTRVSDHGFAFTLLPSGHLLGAASVLIESGARSVFHTGDVSNVATPVVDAAWLPAAVTPVDAVVSESTYGDTLLPARKEQVRTFVTAIGETIRGGGRVRVVASIDSVGEFR
;
A
#
# COMPACT_ATOMS: atom_id res chain seq x y z
N MET A 1 -8.38 32.53 4.88
CA MET A 1 -7.32 32.07 3.97
C MET A 1 -7.68 30.66 3.55
N VAL A 2 -7.69 30.36 2.25
CA VAL A 2 -7.91 28.97 1.77
C VAL A 2 -6.66 28.19 2.15
N SER A 3 -6.80 27.15 2.96
CA SER A 3 -5.68 26.28 3.31
C SER A 3 -5.21 25.58 2.04
N GLU A 4 -3.97 25.83 1.61
CA GLU A 4 -3.37 25.12 0.51
C GLU A 4 -3.08 23.69 0.94
N LEU A 5 -3.44 22.73 0.09
CA LEU A 5 -3.10 21.33 0.24
C LEU A 5 -1.98 21.03 -0.77
N HIS A 6 -0.85 20.53 -0.28
CA HIS A 6 0.28 20.17 -1.12
C HIS A 6 0.47 18.67 -1.14
N PHE A 7 0.73 18.14 -2.31
CA PHE A 7 1.07 16.74 -2.56
C PHE A 7 2.54 16.64 -3.02
N LEU A 8 3.29 15.73 -2.43
CA LEU A 8 4.67 15.46 -2.77
C LEU A 8 4.89 13.95 -2.93
N GLY A 9 5.17 13.50 -4.15
CA GLY A 9 5.64 12.15 -4.40
C GLY A 9 7.10 11.99 -3.96
N LEU A 10 7.36 11.01 -3.12
CA LEU A 10 8.71 10.62 -2.70
C LEU A 10 9.20 9.40 -3.48
N GLY A 11 8.30 8.67 -4.10
CA GLY A 11 8.49 7.53 -4.99
C GLY A 11 7.15 7.03 -5.49
N GLY A 12 7.14 6.14 -6.50
CA GLY A 12 5.92 5.57 -7.05
C GLY A 12 5.09 6.52 -7.92
N THR A 13 5.64 7.66 -8.40
CA THR A 13 4.93 8.63 -9.24
C THR A 13 5.19 8.45 -10.73
N ASP A 14 6.35 7.93 -11.10
CA ASP A 14 6.82 7.69 -12.47
C ASP A 14 7.51 6.32 -12.60
N GLU A 15 7.34 5.47 -11.61
CA GLU A 15 7.94 4.15 -11.49
C GLU A 15 7.00 3.17 -10.77
N VAL A 16 7.27 1.88 -10.89
CA VAL A 16 6.65 0.84 -10.07
C VAL A 16 7.53 0.59 -8.84
N GLY A 17 6.95 0.74 -7.66
CA GLY A 17 7.65 0.53 -6.39
C GLY A 17 8.08 1.80 -5.67
N ALA A 18 8.61 1.64 -4.46
CA ALA A 18 8.94 2.72 -3.54
C ALA A 18 7.78 3.71 -3.30
N SER A 19 6.55 3.23 -3.36
CA SER A 19 5.34 4.03 -3.17
C SER A 19 5.40 4.79 -1.85
N SER A 20 5.42 6.12 -1.94
CA SER A 20 5.50 6.98 -0.75
C SER A 20 5.07 8.40 -1.10
N TYR A 21 4.07 8.91 -0.39
CA TYR A 21 3.39 10.14 -0.75
C TYR A 21 3.17 11.00 0.49
N LEU A 22 3.66 12.23 0.47
CA LEU A 22 3.49 13.19 1.55
C LEU A 22 2.42 14.22 1.20
N TYR A 23 1.41 14.32 2.06
CA TYR A 23 0.41 15.39 2.05
C TYR A 23 0.75 16.40 3.13
N ARG A 24 0.99 17.65 2.73
CA ARG A 24 1.11 18.76 3.67
C ARG A 24 -0.27 19.37 3.83
N LEU A 25 -0.81 19.22 5.02
CA LEU A 25 -2.15 19.62 5.40
C LEU A 25 -2.09 20.88 6.27
N HIS A 26 -3.24 21.43 6.65
CA HIS A 26 -3.29 22.71 7.36
C HIS A 26 -2.52 22.71 8.69
N GLU A 27 -2.59 21.63 9.46
CA GLU A 27 -1.99 21.56 10.80
C GLU A 27 -1.04 20.35 11.00
N GLY A 28 -0.80 19.57 9.95
CA GLY A 28 0.05 18.40 10.03
C GLY A 28 0.46 17.87 8.67
N ASN A 29 1.38 16.91 8.67
CA ASN A 29 1.84 16.26 7.46
C ASN A 29 1.46 14.77 7.53
N LEU A 30 0.73 14.29 6.54
CA LEU A 30 0.34 12.89 6.44
C LEU A 30 1.22 12.18 5.41
N LEU A 31 1.94 11.15 5.84
CA LEU A 31 2.65 10.25 4.94
C LEU A 31 1.74 9.07 4.59
N ILE A 32 1.62 8.76 3.30
CA ILE A 32 0.96 7.54 2.83
C ILE A 32 2.00 6.63 2.21
N ASP A 33 2.10 5.42 2.73
CA ASP A 33 3.01 4.36 2.36
C ASP A 33 4.51 4.70 2.48
N ALA A 34 5.33 3.69 2.61
CA ALA A 34 6.78 3.76 2.51
C ALA A 34 7.28 2.41 1.96
N GLY A 35 7.25 2.30 0.67
CA GLY A 35 7.58 1.09 -0.05
C GLY A 35 9.06 0.94 -0.37
N ALA A 36 9.42 -0.23 -0.87
CA ALA A 36 10.74 -0.49 -1.44
C ALA A 36 10.61 -0.80 -2.93
N ARG A 37 11.65 -0.45 -3.72
CA ARG A 37 11.70 -0.80 -5.16
C ARG A 37 11.99 -2.28 -5.31
N PRO A 38 11.11 -3.03 -6.00
CA PRO A 38 11.37 -4.43 -6.32
C PRO A 38 12.67 -4.61 -7.09
N GLY A 39 13.44 -5.64 -6.73
CA GLY A 39 14.71 -5.95 -7.41
C GLY A 39 15.88 -5.01 -7.08
N SER A 40 15.69 -3.96 -6.28
CA SER A 40 16.73 -3.06 -5.81
C SER A 40 17.20 -3.44 -4.41
N VAL A 41 18.42 -3.05 -4.04
CA VAL A 41 19.03 -3.33 -2.72
C VAL A 41 19.60 -2.06 -2.10
N GLY A 42 19.68 -2.04 -0.77
CA GLY A 42 20.22 -0.90 -0.03
C GLY A 42 19.44 0.39 -0.26
N GLU A 43 20.14 1.53 -0.32
CA GLU A 43 19.50 2.84 -0.48
C GLU A 43 18.75 3.01 -1.81
N ALA A 44 19.18 2.30 -2.86
CA ALA A 44 18.50 2.33 -4.15
C ALA A 44 17.07 1.76 -4.08
N ALA A 45 16.77 0.94 -3.09
CA ALA A 45 15.43 0.41 -2.87
C ALA A 45 14.49 1.41 -2.19
N LEU A 46 15.00 2.51 -1.62
CA LEU A 46 14.21 3.43 -0.81
C LEU A 46 13.58 4.55 -1.66
N PRO A 47 12.41 5.08 -1.28
CA PRO A 47 11.93 6.36 -1.77
C PRO A 47 12.82 7.51 -1.26
N GLN A 48 12.58 8.74 -1.73
CA GLN A 48 13.34 9.94 -1.35
C GLN A 48 13.01 10.40 0.08
N LEU A 49 13.27 9.54 1.07
CA LEU A 49 12.90 9.78 2.48
C LEU A 49 13.67 10.96 3.12
N GLU A 50 14.79 11.38 2.54
CA GLU A 50 15.54 12.56 3.01
C GLU A 50 14.71 13.83 2.95
N ARG A 51 13.77 13.94 1.99
CA ARG A 51 12.86 15.08 1.85
C ARG A 51 11.87 15.23 3.00
N LEU A 52 11.66 14.17 3.79
CA LEU A 52 10.86 14.24 5.01
C LEU A 52 11.49 15.09 6.11
N ALA A 53 12.77 15.42 6.02
CA ALA A 53 13.44 16.31 6.99
C ALA A 53 12.90 17.75 6.92
N GLU A 54 12.47 18.21 5.74
CA GLU A 54 11.89 19.55 5.55
C GLU A 54 10.42 19.60 6.04
N HIS A 55 9.71 18.48 5.94
CA HIS A 55 8.30 18.36 6.29
C HIS A 55 8.06 17.05 7.05
N PRO A 56 8.46 16.97 8.34
CA PRO A 56 8.31 15.76 9.13
C PRO A 56 6.84 15.30 9.20
N PRO A 57 6.55 14.02 8.96
CA PRO A 57 5.18 13.51 9.08
C PRO A 57 4.73 13.49 10.54
N THR A 58 3.48 13.86 10.77
CA THR A 58 2.83 13.78 12.09
C THR A 58 2.02 12.50 12.26
N ALA A 59 1.56 11.93 11.16
CA ALA A 59 0.93 10.62 11.09
C ALA A 59 1.25 9.92 9.78
N MET A 60 1.06 8.61 9.76
CA MET A 60 1.23 7.80 8.56
C MET A 60 0.04 6.87 8.36
N ILE A 61 -0.31 6.61 7.11
CA ILE A 61 -1.26 5.57 6.73
C ILE A 61 -0.52 4.55 5.86
N LEU A 62 -0.70 3.27 6.17
CA LEU A 62 -0.30 2.16 5.32
C LEU A 62 -1.56 1.66 4.60
N THR A 63 -1.61 1.85 3.28
CA THR A 63 -2.76 1.47 2.47
C THR A 63 -2.92 -0.04 2.40
N HIS A 64 -1.83 -0.75 2.16
CA HIS A 64 -1.80 -2.21 2.11
C HIS A 64 -0.37 -2.74 2.30
N ALA A 65 -0.20 -4.06 2.31
CA ALA A 65 1.04 -4.67 2.75
C ALA A 65 1.91 -5.26 1.62
N HIS A 66 1.78 -4.83 0.37
CA HIS A 66 2.76 -5.17 -0.65
C HIS A 66 4.13 -4.54 -0.34
N LEU A 67 5.22 -5.19 -0.75
CA LEU A 67 6.58 -4.77 -0.47
C LEU A 67 6.88 -3.35 -0.94
N ASP A 68 6.35 -2.98 -2.08
CA ASP A 68 6.49 -1.66 -2.69
C ASP A 68 5.65 -0.56 -2.02
N HIS A 69 4.88 -0.91 -0.96
CA HIS A 69 4.15 0.00 -0.07
C HIS A 69 4.63 -0.07 1.38
N VAL A 70 5.14 -1.22 1.85
CA VAL A 70 5.52 -1.44 3.27
C VAL A 70 7.03 -1.56 3.49
N GLY A 71 7.81 -1.86 2.44
CA GLY A 71 9.18 -2.33 2.56
C GLY A 71 10.17 -1.37 3.21
N ALA A 72 9.93 -0.05 3.13
CA ALA A 72 10.76 0.97 3.75
C ALA A 72 10.19 1.49 5.09
N LEU A 73 9.06 0.97 5.57
CA LEU A 73 8.44 1.39 6.81
C LEU A 73 9.39 1.41 8.01
N PRO A 74 10.24 0.38 8.26
CA PRO A 74 11.18 0.40 9.38
C PRO A 74 12.24 1.50 9.25
N VAL A 75 12.58 1.92 8.03
CA VAL A 75 13.50 3.03 7.79
C VAL A 75 12.86 4.37 8.16
N VAL A 76 11.55 4.54 7.88
CA VAL A 76 10.78 5.71 8.33
C VAL A 76 10.71 5.74 9.86
N ILE A 77 10.40 4.64 10.53
CA ILE A 77 10.32 4.58 12.00
C ILE A 77 11.70 4.76 12.66
N ARG A 78 12.79 4.40 12.01
CA ARG A 78 14.15 4.75 12.47
C ARG A 78 14.32 6.27 12.60
N ARG A 79 13.77 7.05 11.64
CA ARG A 79 13.85 8.52 11.63
C ARG A 79 12.79 9.17 12.52
N PHE A 80 11.59 8.60 12.58
CA PHE A 80 10.43 9.13 13.30
C PHE A 80 9.87 8.07 14.27
N PRO A 81 10.57 7.79 15.39
CA PRO A 81 10.29 6.64 16.24
C PRO A 81 8.93 6.66 16.95
N ASN A 82 8.26 7.81 16.99
CA ASN A 82 6.96 7.97 17.62
C ASN A 82 5.81 8.13 16.62
N LEU A 83 6.08 8.05 15.31
CA LEU A 83 5.08 8.23 14.27
C LEU A 83 4.00 7.13 14.37
N PRO A 84 2.72 7.48 14.55
CA PRO A 84 1.63 6.51 14.49
C PRO A 84 1.42 6.08 13.03
N ILE A 85 1.19 4.78 12.81
CA ILE A 85 0.91 4.19 11.50
C ILE A 85 -0.49 3.61 11.52
N TYR A 86 -1.43 4.24 10.84
CA TYR A 86 -2.80 3.78 10.74
C TYR A 86 -2.95 2.83 9.54
N CYS A 87 -3.65 1.72 9.72
CA CYS A 87 -3.94 0.75 8.68
C CYS A 87 -5.14 -0.12 9.11
N THR A 88 -5.60 -1.02 8.25
CA THR A 88 -6.58 -2.02 8.66
C THR A 88 -5.91 -3.13 9.50
N GLU A 89 -6.70 -3.86 10.27
CA GLU A 89 -6.21 -5.02 11.05
C GLU A 89 -5.57 -6.09 10.14
N ALA A 90 -6.17 -6.37 8.98
CA ALA A 90 -5.63 -7.34 8.04
C ALA A 90 -4.29 -6.85 7.45
N THR A 91 -4.20 -5.58 7.05
CA THR A 91 -2.96 -4.97 6.59
C THR A 91 -1.86 -5.05 7.64
N ALA A 92 -2.18 -4.78 8.92
CA ALA A 92 -1.21 -4.89 10.02
C ALA A 92 -0.63 -6.31 10.15
N ARG A 93 -1.48 -7.33 10.04
CA ARG A 93 -1.06 -8.74 10.13
C ARG A 93 -0.21 -9.17 8.94
N ILE A 94 -0.61 -8.79 7.73
CA ILE A 94 0.14 -9.13 6.52
C ILE A 94 1.48 -8.37 6.49
N ALA A 95 1.50 -7.10 6.89
CA ALA A 95 2.73 -6.30 6.99
C ALA A 95 3.78 -6.96 7.91
N ALA A 96 3.36 -7.57 9.02
CA ALA A 96 4.27 -8.30 9.90
C ALA A 96 4.92 -9.51 9.20
N LEU A 97 4.18 -10.22 8.37
CA LEU A 97 4.69 -11.36 7.59
C LEU A 97 5.65 -10.89 6.49
N VAL A 98 5.24 -9.89 5.70
CA VAL A 98 6.04 -9.34 4.60
C VAL A 98 7.35 -8.75 5.11
N LEU A 99 7.32 -7.93 6.17
CA LEU A 99 8.54 -7.37 6.76
C LEU A 99 9.47 -8.45 7.35
N SER A 100 8.91 -9.51 7.95
CA SER A 100 9.69 -10.64 8.46
C SER A 100 10.40 -11.39 7.34
N ASP A 101 9.70 -11.65 6.24
CA ASP A 101 10.27 -12.32 5.08
C ASP A 101 11.32 -11.43 4.38
N THR A 102 11.02 -10.15 4.19
CA THR A 102 11.95 -9.16 3.64
C THR A 102 13.26 -9.10 4.44
N LEU A 103 13.16 -9.06 5.77
CA LEU A 103 14.34 -9.06 6.63
C LEU A 103 15.18 -10.33 6.47
N LYS A 104 14.51 -11.50 6.43
CA LYS A 104 15.16 -12.79 6.25
C LYS A 104 15.88 -12.86 4.90
N VAL A 105 15.21 -12.50 3.81
CA VAL A 105 15.76 -12.52 2.45
C VAL A 105 16.93 -11.54 2.34
N SER A 106 16.74 -10.27 2.71
CA SER A 106 17.78 -9.24 2.59
C SER A 106 19.00 -9.51 3.47
N THR A 107 18.80 -10.12 4.65
CA THR A 107 19.90 -10.56 5.51
C THR A 107 20.70 -11.70 4.85
N SER A 108 20.03 -12.65 4.22
CA SER A 108 20.69 -13.74 3.51
C SER A 108 21.49 -13.27 2.28
N GLN A 109 21.06 -12.16 1.70
CA GLN A 109 21.74 -11.50 0.57
C GLN A 109 22.87 -10.55 1.01
N GLY A 110 22.98 -10.25 2.31
CA GLY A 110 24.00 -9.36 2.87
C GLY A 110 23.67 -7.86 2.83
N TYR A 111 22.44 -7.49 2.47
CA TYR A 111 22.01 -6.07 2.32
C TYR A 111 20.70 -5.76 3.05
N PRO A 112 20.59 -6.01 4.37
CA PRO A 112 19.35 -5.72 5.10
C PRO A 112 19.10 -4.21 5.17
N LEU A 113 17.90 -3.76 4.77
CA LEU A 113 17.46 -2.37 4.89
C LEU A 113 17.22 -1.95 6.35
N PHE A 114 16.87 -2.91 7.19
CA PHE A 114 16.53 -2.71 8.60
C PHE A 114 16.88 -3.95 9.44
N SER A 115 16.97 -3.75 10.72
CA SER A 115 17.21 -4.81 11.72
C SER A 115 15.90 -5.37 12.29
N ALA A 116 15.97 -6.54 12.95
CA ALA A 116 14.85 -7.14 13.67
C ALA A 116 14.30 -6.18 14.76
N GLY A 117 15.17 -5.41 15.43
CA GLY A 117 14.76 -4.43 16.43
C GLY A 117 13.96 -3.26 15.82
N GLU A 118 14.34 -2.80 14.62
CA GLU A 118 13.60 -1.77 13.91
C GLU A 118 12.26 -2.27 13.40
N MET A 119 12.21 -3.48 12.86
CA MET A 119 10.97 -4.13 12.49
C MET A 119 10.02 -4.23 13.69
N LYS A 120 10.51 -4.71 14.85
CA LYS A 120 9.69 -4.79 16.06
C LYS A 120 9.11 -3.44 16.46
N ARG A 121 9.94 -2.39 16.50
CA ARG A 121 9.48 -1.02 16.81
C ARG A 121 8.42 -0.54 15.80
N THR A 122 8.58 -0.87 14.52
CA THR A 122 7.61 -0.53 13.48
C THR A 122 6.25 -1.19 13.75
N LEU A 123 6.23 -2.48 14.05
CA LEU A 123 5.00 -3.21 14.34
C LEU A 123 4.29 -2.67 15.59
N GLU A 124 5.03 -2.17 16.59
CA GLU A 124 4.48 -1.52 17.78
C GLU A 124 3.81 -0.17 17.48
N ARG A 125 4.10 0.46 16.33
CA ARG A 125 3.49 1.73 15.88
C ARG A 125 2.23 1.54 15.04
N LEU A 126 1.91 0.33 14.62
CA LEU A 126 0.68 0.06 13.89
C LEU A 126 -0.54 0.33 14.76
N ARG A 127 -1.52 1.01 14.18
CA ARG A 127 -2.80 1.40 14.81
C ARG A 127 -3.94 0.92 13.92
N PRO A 128 -4.45 -0.28 14.13
CA PRO A 128 -5.55 -0.80 13.34
C PRO A 128 -6.81 0.07 13.46
N VAL A 129 -7.39 0.39 12.31
CA VAL A 129 -8.64 1.16 12.16
C VAL A 129 -9.59 0.37 11.27
N ALA A 130 -10.85 0.30 11.67
CA ALA A 130 -11.88 -0.34 10.85
C ALA A 130 -12.23 0.54 9.63
N TYR A 131 -12.60 -0.09 8.52
CA TYR A 131 -13.16 0.64 7.38
C TYR A 131 -14.35 1.50 7.81
N PHE A 132 -14.56 2.60 7.10
CA PHE A 132 -15.63 3.57 7.31
C PHE A 132 -15.59 4.29 8.66
N THR A 133 -14.51 4.11 9.43
CA THR A 133 -14.31 4.86 10.69
C THR A 133 -13.53 6.13 10.39
N ARG A 134 -14.15 7.28 10.68
CA ARG A 134 -13.48 8.58 10.58
C ARG A 134 -12.57 8.78 11.79
N VAL A 135 -11.30 8.96 11.54
CA VAL A 135 -10.27 9.26 12.55
C VAL A 135 -9.84 10.70 12.40
N SER A 136 -9.76 11.44 13.50
CA SER A 136 -9.23 12.81 13.53
C SER A 136 -7.91 12.82 14.28
N ASP A 137 -6.88 13.37 13.66
CA ASP A 137 -5.53 13.43 14.22
C ASP A 137 -4.78 14.65 13.65
N HIS A 138 -4.03 15.36 14.49
CA HIS A 138 -3.17 16.48 14.09
C HIS A 138 -3.82 17.49 13.11
N GLY A 139 -5.10 17.87 13.37
CA GLY A 139 -5.81 18.90 12.59
C GLY A 139 -6.32 18.48 11.23
N PHE A 140 -6.26 17.20 10.91
CA PHE A 140 -6.90 16.58 9.75
C PHE A 140 -7.73 15.36 10.16
N ALA A 141 -8.54 14.85 9.26
CA ALA A 141 -9.24 13.59 9.45
C ALA A 141 -9.02 12.68 8.24
N PHE A 142 -9.16 11.39 8.46
CA PHE A 142 -9.15 10.42 7.39
C PHE A 142 -10.16 9.29 7.64
N THR A 143 -10.56 8.64 6.55
CA THR A 143 -11.38 7.43 6.57
C THR A 143 -10.77 6.40 5.65
N LEU A 144 -10.57 5.17 6.14
CA LEU A 144 -10.13 4.03 5.33
C LEU A 144 -11.34 3.40 4.65
N LEU A 145 -11.24 3.16 3.34
CA LEU A 145 -12.29 2.59 2.52
C LEU A 145 -11.75 1.36 1.78
N PRO A 146 -12.52 0.28 1.58
CA PRO A 146 -12.03 -0.89 0.84
C PRO A 146 -11.56 -0.52 -0.55
N SER A 147 -10.30 -0.82 -0.90
CA SER A 147 -9.75 -0.55 -2.24
C SER A 147 -9.94 -1.71 -3.21
N GLY A 148 -10.36 -2.88 -2.74
CA GLY A 148 -10.63 -4.05 -3.58
C GLY A 148 -9.37 -4.76 -4.11
N HIS A 149 -8.17 -4.26 -3.79
CA HIS A 149 -6.91 -4.78 -4.31
C HIS A 149 -6.54 -6.11 -3.64
N LEU A 150 -6.35 -6.11 -2.33
CA LEU A 150 -6.09 -7.32 -1.54
C LEU A 150 -6.77 -7.25 -0.17
N LEU A 151 -6.65 -8.34 0.61
CA LEU A 151 -7.25 -8.40 1.94
C LEU A 151 -6.68 -7.29 2.85
N GLY A 152 -7.56 -6.41 3.31
CA GLY A 152 -7.20 -5.28 4.16
C GLY A 152 -6.78 -4.01 3.40
N ALA A 153 -6.61 -4.07 2.09
CA ALA A 153 -6.19 -2.92 1.30
C ALA A 153 -7.21 -1.78 1.36
N ALA A 154 -6.72 -0.56 1.55
CA ALA A 154 -7.54 0.61 1.76
C ALA A 154 -7.20 1.76 0.81
N SER A 155 -8.23 2.38 0.26
CA SER A 155 -8.19 3.77 -0.20
C SER A 155 -8.40 4.70 0.99
N VAL A 156 -7.98 5.94 0.86
CA VAL A 156 -7.99 6.92 1.96
C VAL A 156 -8.74 8.18 1.52
N LEU A 157 -9.83 8.49 2.22
CA LEU A 157 -10.44 9.81 2.14
C LEU A 157 -9.78 10.71 3.19
N ILE A 158 -9.11 11.77 2.76
CA ILE A 158 -8.42 12.74 3.61
C ILE A 158 -9.23 14.02 3.64
N GLU A 159 -9.43 14.60 4.83
CA GLU A 159 -10.14 15.84 5.05
C GLU A 159 -9.25 16.80 5.86
N SER A 160 -9.03 18.01 5.35
CA SER A 160 -8.24 19.04 6.03
C SER A 160 -8.85 20.41 5.82
N GLY A 161 -9.39 20.99 6.88
CA GLY A 161 -10.20 22.21 6.81
C GLY A 161 -11.41 22.00 5.89
N ALA A 162 -11.52 22.83 4.84
CA ALA A 162 -12.60 22.73 3.85
C ALA A 162 -12.18 21.90 2.61
N ARG A 163 -11.03 21.26 2.62
CA ARG A 163 -10.50 20.49 1.49
C ARG A 163 -10.54 19.00 1.75
N SER A 164 -10.72 18.22 0.68
CA SER A 164 -10.71 16.78 0.72
C SER A 164 -9.97 16.18 -0.47
N VAL A 165 -9.27 15.07 -0.21
CA VAL A 165 -8.55 14.30 -1.23
C VAL A 165 -8.94 12.83 -1.08
N PHE A 166 -9.16 12.18 -2.20
CA PHE A 166 -9.30 10.73 -2.26
C PHE A 166 -8.03 10.12 -2.85
N HIS A 167 -7.29 9.39 -2.04
CA HIS A 167 -6.10 8.63 -2.44
C HIS A 167 -6.48 7.17 -2.58
N THR A 168 -6.38 6.60 -3.78
CA THR A 168 -6.87 5.25 -4.03
C THR A 168 -6.00 4.17 -3.40
N GLY A 169 -4.69 4.42 -3.20
CA GLY A 169 -3.73 3.34 -3.12
C GLY A 169 -3.85 2.47 -4.37
N ASP A 170 -3.47 1.21 -4.28
CA ASP A 170 -3.76 0.24 -5.34
C ASP A 170 -5.24 -0.16 -5.27
N VAL A 171 -5.91 -0.12 -6.41
CA VAL A 171 -7.37 -0.21 -6.48
C VAL A 171 -7.83 -1.26 -7.48
N SER A 172 -8.85 -2.04 -7.13
CA SER A 172 -9.51 -2.98 -8.05
C SER A 172 -11.03 -2.84 -7.98
N ASN A 173 -11.65 -2.57 -9.11
CA ASN A 173 -13.11 -2.54 -9.24
C ASN A 173 -13.74 -3.91 -9.54
N VAL A 174 -12.95 -4.97 -9.47
CA VAL A 174 -13.38 -6.35 -9.75
C VAL A 174 -13.29 -7.18 -8.49
N ALA A 175 -14.43 -7.69 -8.00
CA ALA A 175 -14.45 -8.59 -6.86
C ALA A 175 -13.73 -9.91 -7.15
N THR A 176 -13.05 -10.44 -6.13
CA THR A 176 -12.41 -11.76 -6.13
C THR A 176 -13.14 -12.69 -5.16
N PRO A 177 -12.82 -14.00 -5.09
CA PRO A 177 -13.42 -14.88 -4.08
C PRO A 177 -13.16 -14.50 -2.62
N VAL A 178 -12.15 -13.66 -2.35
CA VAL A 178 -11.71 -13.31 -0.99
C VAL A 178 -11.74 -11.80 -0.70
N VAL A 179 -11.90 -10.97 -1.72
CA VAL A 179 -11.93 -9.50 -1.58
C VAL A 179 -13.03 -8.93 -2.47
N ASP A 180 -13.90 -8.12 -1.90
CA ASP A 180 -14.90 -7.37 -2.65
C ASP A 180 -14.26 -6.30 -3.53
N ALA A 181 -14.97 -5.82 -4.55
CA ALA A 181 -14.54 -4.69 -5.36
C ALA A 181 -14.37 -3.42 -4.51
N ALA A 182 -13.56 -2.49 -5.01
CA ALA A 182 -13.35 -1.19 -4.36
C ALA A 182 -14.67 -0.49 -4.05
N TRP A 183 -14.74 0.08 -2.86
CA TRP A 183 -15.77 1.04 -2.51
C TRP A 183 -15.29 2.43 -2.94
N LEU A 184 -15.90 2.98 -3.96
CA LEU A 184 -15.62 4.34 -4.40
C LEU A 184 -16.64 5.29 -3.77
N PRO A 185 -16.25 6.46 -3.28
CA PRO A 185 -17.18 7.47 -2.77
C PRO A 185 -17.98 8.04 -3.96
N ALA A 186 -18.82 7.20 -4.53
CA ALA A 186 -19.62 7.54 -5.69
C ALA A 186 -20.56 8.70 -5.35
N ALA A 187 -20.57 9.74 -6.17
CA ALA A 187 -21.61 10.78 -6.29
C ALA A 187 -22.11 11.46 -4.99
N VAL A 188 -21.76 10.96 -3.81
CA VAL A 188 -22.31 11.38 -2.51
C VAL A 188 -21.40 12.39 -1.79
N THR A 189 -20.12 12.37 -2.07
CA THR A 189 -19.15 13.28 -1.45
C THR A 189 -18.21 13.81 -2.53
N PRO A 190 -18.43 15.02 -3.06
CA PRO A 190 -17.48 15.65 -3.96
C PRO A 190 -16.15 15.83 -3.22
N VAL A 191 -15.04 15.39 -3.83
CA VAL A 191 -13.68 15.63 -3.33
C VAL A 191 -13.00 16.68 -4.19
N ASP A 192 -12.09 17.46 -3.60
CA ASP A 192 -11.35 18.49 -4.32
C ASP A 192 -10.28 17.90 -5.25
N ALA A 193 -9.71 16.75 -4.88
CA ALA A 193 -8.71 16.08 -5.70
C ALA A 193 -8.79 14.56 -5.53
N VAL A 194 -8.34 13.85 -6.57
CA VAL A 194 -8.15 12.40 -6.57
C VAL A 194 -6.69 12.11 -6.93
N VAL A 195 -6.03 11.26 -6.15
CA VAL A 195 -4.73 10.69 -6.46
C VAL A 195 -4.94 9.19 -6.67
N SER A 196 -4.65 8.71 -7.87
CA SER A 196 -4.91 7.32 -8.27
C SER A 196 -3.66 6.71 -8.89
N GLU A 197 -3.47 5.41 -8.66
CA GLU A 197 -2.57 4.59 -9.45
C GLU A 197 -2.99 4.56 -10.94
N SER A 198 -2.04 4.20 -11.80
CA SER A 198 -2.28 4.00 -13.23
C SER A 198 -1.44 2.85 -13.81
N THR A 199 -1.19 1.82 -13.01
CA THR A 199 -0.31 0.67 -13.34
C THR A 199 -0.68 0.02 -14.68
N TYR A 200 -1.95 -0.11 -14.95
CA TYR A 200 -2.47 -0.64 -16.22
C TYR A 200 -3.24 0.41 -17.05
N GLY A 201 -2.95 1.71 -16.82
CA GLY A 201 -3.70 2.81 -17.43
C GLY A 201 -3.62 2.88 -18.96
N ASP A 202 -2.60 2.29 -19.57
CA ASP A 202 -2.36 2.21 -21.02
C ASP A 202 -2.56 0.79 -21.61
N THR A 203 -2.97 -0.18 -20.80
CA THR A 203 -2.99 -1.60 -21.18
C THR A 203 -4.40 -2.19 -21.11
N LEU A 204 -4.86 -2.78 -22.19
CA LEU A 204 -6.10 -3.57 -22.21
C LEU A 204 -5.82 -4.96 -21.62
N LEU A 205 -6.31 -5.20 -20.43
CA LEU A 205 -6.23 -6.51 -19.79
C LEU A 205 -7.21 -7.49 -20.45
N PRO A 206 -6.80 -8.76 -20.68
CA PRO A 206 -7.70 -9.79 -21.20
C PRO A 206 -8.86 -10.07 -20.25
N ALA A 207 -10.00 -10.48 -20.81
CA ALA A 207 -11.17 -10.81 -20.01
C ALA A 207 -10.85 -11.93 -18.99
N ARG A 208 -11.08 -11.69 -17.70
CA ARG A 208 -10.77 -12.64 -16.61
C ARG A 208 -11.34 -14.05 -16.84
N LYS A 209 -12.59 -14.17 -17.32
CA LYS A 209 -13.20 -15.45 -17.61
C LYS A 209 -12.41 -16.28 -18.62
N GLU A 210 -11.81 -15.62 -19.61
CA GLU A 210 -10.96 -16.29 -20.61
C GLU A 210 -9.65 -16.76 -19.98
N GLN A 211 -9.02 -15.91 -19.17
CA GLN A 211 -7.78 -16.26 -18.46
C GLN A 211 -7.98 -17.47 -17.56
N VAL A 212 -9.04 -17.47 -16.73
CA VAL A 212 -9.37 -18.59 -15.85
C VAL A 212 -9.66 -19.85 -16.67
N ARG A 213 -10.42 -19.75 -17.77
CA ARG A 213 -10.70 -20.90 -18.65
C ARG A 213 -9.42 -21.48 -19.24
N THR A 214 -8.55 -20.63 -19.77
CA THR A 214 -7.26 -21.03 -20.34
C THR A 214 -6.39 -21.72 -19.30
N PHE A 215 -6.27 -21.14 -18.11
CA PHE A 215 -5.51 -21.70 -17.00
C PHE A 215 -6.03 -23.08 -16.56
N VAL A 216 -7.34 -23.21 -16.32
CA VAL A 216 -7.96 -24.48 -15.92
C VAL A 216 -7.84 -25.52 -17.02
N THR A 217 -7.99 -25.14 -18.30
CA THR A 217 -7.83 -26.02 -19.45
C THR A 217 -6.39 -26.56 -19.51
N ALA A 218 -5.38 -25.69 -19.41
CA ALA A 218 -3.98 -26.09 -19.44
C ALA A 218 -3.62 -27.06 -18.30
N ILE A 219 -4.13 -26.83 -17.09
CA ILE A 219 -4.01 -27.76 -15.96
C ILE A 219 -4.63 -29.12 -16.32
N GLY A 220 -5.87 -29.12 -16.80
CA GLY A 220 -6.59 -30.34 -17.14
C GLY A 220 -5.93 -31.15 -18.25
N GLU A 221 -5.40 -30.50 -19.29
CA GLU A 221 -4.66 -31.13 -20.38
C GLU A 221 -3.35 -31.76 -19.89
N THR A 222 -2.59 -31.02 -19.06
CA THR A 222 -1.34 -31.52 -18.49
C THR A 222 -1.58 -32.76 -17.63
N ILE A 223 -2.60 -32.75 -16.76
CA ILE A 223 -2.94 -33.91 -15.92
C ILE A 223 -3.41 -35.08 -16.75
N ARG A 224 -4.28 -34.87 -17.75
CA ARG A 224 -4.77 -35.93 -18.65
C ARG A 224 -3.65 -36.55 -19.47
N GLY A 225 -2.62 -35.76 -19.82
CA GLY A 225 -1.41 -36.24 -20.49
C GLY A 225 -0.41 -36.96 -19.56
N GLY A 226 -0.77 -37.21 -18.29
CA GLY A 226 0.12 -37.84 -17.29
C GLY A 226 1.18 -36.92 -16.72
N GLY A 227 1.14 -35.61 -17.01
CA GLY A 227 2.03 -34.59 -16.50
C GLY A 227 1.70 -34.18 -15.06
N ARG A 228 2.59 -33.38 -14.47
CA ARG A 228 2.41 -32.76 -13.15
C ARG A 228 2.31 -31.25 -13.31
N VAL A 229 1.40 -30.64 -12.57
CA VAL A 229 1.24 -29.21 -12.49
C VAL A 229 1.74 -28.71 -11.13
N ARG A 230 2.57 -27.68 -11.14
CA ARG A 230 2.98 -26.94 -9.94
C ARG A 230 2.48 -25.51 -10.08
N VAL A 231 1.61 -25.09 -9.19
CA VAL A 231 1.23 -23.70 -9.05
C VAL A 231 2.08 -23.09 -7.96
N VAL A 232 2.77 -21.99 -8.27
CA VAL A 232 3.59 -21.25 -7.30
C VAL A 232 2.90 -19.91 -7.08
N ALA A 233 2.70 -19.58 -5.81
CA ALA A 233 2.14 -18.31 -5.37
C ALA A 233 3.06 -17.68 -4.34
N SER A 234 3.16 -16.35 -4.33
CA SER A 234 3.84 -15.62 -3.27
C SER A 234 2.81 -15.04 -2.29
N ILE A 235 3.29 -14.57 -1.13
CA ILE A 235 2.43 -13.88 -0.17
C ILE A 235 1.92 -12.56 -0.72
N ASP A 236 2.68 -11.94 -1.62
CA ASP A 236 2.31 -10.69 -2.28
C ASP A 236 1.12 -10.86 -3.24
N SER A 237 0.86 -12.09 -3.68
CA SER A 237 -0.29 -12.43 -4.54
C SER A 237 -1.50 -12.95 -3.77
N VAL A 238 -1.54 -12.82 -2.45
CA VAL A 238 -2.73 -13.19 -1.65
C VAL A 238 -3.91 -12.30 -2.05
N GLY A 239 -4.89 -12.89 -2.72
CA GLY A 239 -6.03 -12.21 -3.32
C GLY A 239 -5.90 -11.90 -4.80
N GLU A 240 -4.70 -12.00 -5.39
CA GLU A 240 -4.47 -11.78 -6.83
C GLU A 240 -4.66 -13.03 -7.70
N PHE A 241 -4.78 -14.22 -7.11
CA PHE A 241 -5.16 -15.43 -7.83
C PHE A 241 -6.58 -15.29 -8.36
N ARG A 242 -6.65 -14.74 -9.54
CA ARG A 242 -7.87 -14.42 -10.28
C ARG A 242 -8.14 -15.41 -11.38
#